data_765581203616a2fa33098e89cae15516
#
_entry.id   765581203616a2fa33098e89cae15516
#
_cell.length_a   1.000
_cell.length_b   1.000
_cell.length_c   1.000
_cell.angle_alpha   90.00
_cell.angle_beta   90.00
_cell.angle_gamma   90.00
#
_symmetry.space_group_name_H-M   'P 1'
#
loop_
_entity.id
_entity.type
_entity.pdbx_description
1 polymer ?
#
loop_
_entity_poly.entity_id
_entity_poly.type
_entity_poly.pdbx_seq_one_letter_code
_entity_poly.pdbx_strand_id
1 'polypeptide(L)'
;MAEEKQTTTTVSRHSEVGHKSLLQSDALYQYILETSVYPREPEAMKELRDITAKHPWNLMTTSADEGQFLAMLLKLINAKNTMEIGVYTGYSLLATALALPEDGKKACHGSYDFIFVDADKDNYINYHKRLIDLVKVGGVIGYDNTLWNGSVAEPADAPMRKYVRYYRDFVMELNKALAADPRIEICMLPVGDGITLCRRIS
;
A
#
# COMPACT_ATOMS: atom_id res chain seq x y z
N MET A 1 -49.23 4.58 9.57
CA MET A 1 -48.23 5.49 8.91
C MET A 1 -46.85 4.96 9.30
N ALA A 2 -46.20 4.32 8.37
CA ALA A 2 -44.87 3.76 8.57
C ALA A 2 -43.84 4.90 8.25
N GLU A 3 -43.02 5.25 9.22
CA GLU A 3 -41.89 6.17 9.01
C GLU A 3 -40.80 5.45 8.16
N GLU A 4 -40.62 5.93 6.93
CA GLU A 4 -39.47 5.59 6.11
C GLU A 4 -38.21 6.15 6.80
N LYS A 5 -37.39 5.28 7.35
CA LYS A 5 -36.02 5.64 7.73
C LYS A 5 -35.22 5.91 6.46
N GLN A 6 -35.02 7.20 6.14
CA GLN A 6 -34.00 7.62 5.19
C GLN A 6 -32.63 7.18 5.71
N THR A 7 -32.07 6.16 5.06
CA THR A 7 -30.66 5.78 5.21
C THR A 7 -29.85 6.83 4.47
N THR A 8 -29.39 7.85 5.16
CA THR A 8 -28.39 8.78 4.68
C THR A 8 -27.09 7.98 4.51
N THR A 9 -26.77 7.64 3.28
CA THR A 9 -25.44 7.12 2.91
C THR A 9 -24.46 8.26 3.11
N THR A 10 -23.85 8.35 4.29
CA THR A 10 -22.71 9.23 4.54
C THR A 10 -21.59 8.80 3.60
N VAL A 11 -21.30 9.65 2.61
CA VAL A 11 -20.10 9.50 1.78
C VAL A 11 -18.91 9.48 2.73
N SER A 12 -18.17 8.39 2.73
CA SER A 12 -17.04 8.21 3.65
C SER A 12 -16.02 9.33 3.40
N ARG A 13 -15.58 9.98 4.48
CA ARG A 13 -14.57 11.04 4.46
C ARG A 13 -13.25 10.60 3.83
N HIS A 14 -12.99 9.29 3.78
CA HIS A 14 -11.86 8.68 3.10
C HIS A 14 -11.86 8.93 1.59
N SER A 15 -13.03 9.00 0.95
CA SER A 15 -13.14 9.31 -0.48
C SER A 15 -12.84 10.77 -0.80
N GLU A 16 -12.97 11.67 0.18
CA GLU A 16 -12.75 13.12 0.00
C GLU A 16 -11.28 13.51 0.16
N VAL A 17 -10.53 12.80 1.00
CA VAL A 17 -9.13 13.15 1.35
C VAL A 17 -8.08 12.16 0.83
N GLY A 18 -8.45 11.28 -0.09
CA GLY A 18 -7.52 10.34 -0.72
C GLY A 18 -7.08 9.15 0.15
N HIS A 19 -7.73 8.91 1.28
CA HIS A 19 -7.40 7.77 2.13
C HIS A 19 -8.03 6.48 1.63
N LYS A 20 -7.22 5.46 1.43
CA LYS A 20 -7.63 4.10 1.10
C LYS A 20 -7.50 3.23 2.36
N SER A 21 -8.55 3.12 3.15
CA SER A 21 -8.60 2.26 4.33
C SER A 21 -9.75 1.28 4.26
N LEU A 22 -9.51 0.03 4.69
CA LEU A 22 -10.53 -1.01 4.83
C LEU A 22 -11.18 -1.01 6.21
N LEU A 23 -10.84 -0.06 7.09
CA LEU A 23 -11.49 0.09 8.38
C LEU A 23 -12.96 0.48 8.19
N GLN A 24 -13.86 -0.21 8.91
CA GLN A 24 -15.31 -0.04 8.80
C GLN A 24 -15.82 1.28 9.39
N SER A 25 -14.98 2.02 10.10
CA SER A 25 -15.36 3.24 10.81
C SER A 25 -14.35 4.35 10.54
N ASP A 26 -14.83 5.47 9.99
CA ASP A 26 -14.05 6.68 9.81
C ASP A 26 -13.51 7.21 11.13
N ALA A 27 -14.31 7.09 12.21
CA ALA A 27 -13.90 7.50 13.54
C ALA A 27 -12.72 6.67 14.07
N LEU A 28 -12.70 5.35 13.80
CA LEU A 28 -11.59 4.48 14.19
C LEU A 28 -10.34 4.81 13.38
N TYR A 29 -10.47 5.04 12.09
CA TYR A 29 -9.34 5.45 11.26
C TYR A 29 -8.77 6.80 11.70
N GLN A 30 -9.64 7.78 11.95
CA GLN A 30 -9.24 9.08 12.48
C GLN A 30 -8.51 8.95 13.83
N TYR A 31 -9.00 8.09 14.72
CA TYR A 31 -8.34 7.79 15.99
C TYR A 31 -6.91 7.26 15.82
N ILE A 32 -6.70 6.34 14.86
CA ILE A 32 -5.36 5.81 14.54
C ILE A 32 -4.45 6.93 14.05
N LEU A 33 -4.92 7.76 13.12
CA LEU A 33 -4.16 8.88 12.57
C LEU A 33 -3.75 9.86 13.67
N GLU A 34 -4.69 10.29 14.50
CA GLU A 34 -4.45 11.29 15.56
C GLU A 34 -3.62 10.76 16.73
N THR A 35 -3.77 9.48 17.04
CA THR A 35 -3.10 8.88 18.22
C THR A 35 -1.71 8.34 17.90
N SER A 36 -1.53 7.76 16.73
CA SER A 36 -0.31 7.01 16.37
C SER A 36 0.49 7.66 15.25
N VAL A 37 -0.16 8.16 14.21
CA VAL A 37 0.50 8.57 12.97
C VAL A 37 0.97 10.03 13.02
N TYR A 38 0.03 10.96 13.11
CA TYR A 38 0.33 12.39 13.04
C TYR A 38 1.25 12.92 14.12
N PRO A 39 1.17 12.48 15.39
CA PRO A 39 2.10 12.95 16.42
C PRO A 39 3.56 12.56 16.17
N ARG A 40 3.81 11.61 15.28
CA ARG A 40 5.14 11.09 14.95
C ARG A 40 5.51 11.27 13.47
N GLU A 41 4.63 11.89 12.69
CA GLU A 41 4.89 12.19 11.28
C GLU A 41 6.00 13.23 11.17
N PRO A 42 7.12 12.96 10.45
CA PRO A 42 8.13 13.96 10.17
C PRO A 42 7.55 15.17 9.43
N GLU A 43 8.02 16.39 9.73
CA GLU A 43 7.49 17.62 9.12
C GLU A 43 7.53 17.57 7.59
N ALA A 44 8.61 17.07 6.99
CA ALA A 44 8.71 16.92 5.54
C ALA A 44 7.64 15.98 4.95
N MET A 45 7.24 14.93 5.68
CA MET A 45 6.15 14.03 5.28
C MET A 45 4.80 14.74 5.32
N LYS A 46 4.55 15.51 6.37
CA LYS A 46 3.35 16.33 6.53
C LYS A 46 3.23 17.38 5.42
N GLU A 47 4.30 18.12 5.15
CA GLU A 47 4.36 19.10 4.05
C GLU A 47 4.03 18.46 2.71
N LEU A 48 4.63 17.30 2.41
CA LEU A 48 4.38 16.57 1.16
C LEU A 48 2.93 16.08 1.09
N ARG A 49 2.36 15.57 2.19
CA ARG A 49 0.96 15.15 2.29
C ARG A 49 0.02 16.33 2.04
N ASP A 50 0.29 17.50 2.64
CA ASP A 50 -0.53 18.70 2.49
C ASP A 50 -0.45 19.28 1.05
N ILE A 51 0.68 19.14 0.37
CA ILE A 51 0.84 19.50 -1.04
C ILE A 51 0.05 18.51 -1.91
N THR A 52 0.22 17.21 -1.67
CA THR A 52 -0.43 16.14 -2.43
C THR A 52 -1.96 16.19 -2.29
N ALA A 53 -2.49 16.54 -1.12
CA ALA A 53 -3.92 16.68 -0.87
C ALA A 53 -4.60 17.70 -1.80
N LYS A 54 -3.86 18.69 -2.32
CA LYS A 54 -4.33 19.70 -3.27
C LYS A 54 -4.26 19.23 -4.74
N HIS A 55 -3.65 18.08 -5.01
CA HIS A 55 -3.50 17.57 -6.36
C HIS A 55 -4.82 16.95 -6.85
N PRO A 56 -5.21 17.12 -8.14
CA PRO A 56 -6.45 16.56 -8.69
C PRO A 56 -6.57 15.03 -8.55
N TRP A 57 -5.45 14.32 -8.49
CA TRP A 57 -5.37 12.87 -8.33
C TRP A 57 -4.90 12.44 -6.93
N ASN A 58 -5.20 13.23 -5.91
CA ASN A 58 -4.77 12.97 -4.52
C ASN A 58 -5.12 11.58 -3.97
N LEU A 59 -6.14 10.91 -4.53
CA LEU A 59 -6.51 9.53 -4.21
C LEU A 59 -5.43 8.48 -4.53
N MET A 60 -4.41 8.86 -5.32
CA MET A 60 -3.32 7.95 -5.69
C MET A 60 -2.18 7.94 -4.67
N THR A 61 -2.24 8.76 -3.62
CA THR A 61 -1.17 8.80 -2.62
C THR A 61 -1.25 7.63 -1.66
N THR A 62 -0.09 7.12 -1.25
CA THR A 62 0.04 6.22 -0.10
C THR A 62 -0.52 6.89 1.14
N SER A 63 -1.30 6.17 1.95
CA SER A 63 -1.90 6.70 3.17
C SER A 63 -0.85 6.95 4.27
N ALA A 64 -1.15 7.84 5.22
CA ALA A 64 -0.19 8.23 6.25
C ALA A 64 0.13 7.07 7.22
N ASP A 65 -0.84 6.23 7.55
CA ASP A 65 -0.67 5.02 8.34
C ASP A 65 0.19 3.97 7.61
N GLU A 66 0.02 3.84 6.30
CA GLU A 66 0.86 2.97 5.47
C GLU A 66 2.30 3.50 5.39
N GLY A 67 2.50 4.80 5.20
CA GLY A 67 3.83 5.41 5.26
C GLY A 67 4.53 5.16 6.59
N GLN A 68 3.81 5.26 7.72
CA GLN A 68 4.33 4.91 9.04
C GLN A 68 4.67 3.42 9.15
N PHE A 69 3.79 2.55 8.63
CA PHE A 69 4.01 1.10 8.61
C PHE A 69 5.28 0.75 7.83
N LEU A 70 5.46 1.30 6.61
CA LEU A 70 6.65 1.08 5.78
C LEU A 70 7.92 1.53 6.51
N ALA A 71 7.92 2.73 7.11
CA ALA A 71 9.05 3.22 7.88
C ALA A 71 9.40 2.33 9.08
N MET A 72 8.40 1.80 9.79
CA MET A 72 8.61 0.87 10.90
C MET A 72 9.15 -0.48 10.41
N LEU A 73 8.57 -1.04 9.36
CA LEU A 73 9.00 -2.30 8.75
C LEU A 73 10.48 -2.25 8.34
N LEU A 74 10.88 -1.17 7.63
CA LEU A 74 12.27 -0.99 7.19
C LEU A 74 13.26 -0.97 8.36
N LYS A 75 12.90 -0.32 9.46
CA LYS A 75 13.71 -0.30 10.69
C LYS A 75 13.76 -1.68 11.34
N LEU A 76 12.64 -2.41 11.41
CA LEU A 76 12.57 -3.75 12.00
C LEU A 76 13.42 -4.77 11.24
N ILE A 77 13.41 -4.73 9.90
CA ILE A 77 14.25 -5.63 9.08
C ILE A 77 15.67 -5.11 8.88
N ASN A 78 16.00 -3.95 9.45
CA ASN A 78 17.29 -3.28 9.29
C ASN A 78 17.70 -3.10 7.82
N ALA A 79 16.74 -2.64 7.01
CA ALA A 79 16.92 -2.46 5.57
C ALA A 79 17.95 -1.38 5.27
N LYS A 80 18.83 -1.64 4.29
CA LYS A 80 19.82 -0.69 3.77
C LYS A 80 19.67 -0.45 2.27
N ASN A 81 19.24 -1.49 1.54
CA ASN A 81 19.11 -1.46 0.09
C ASN A 81 17.64 -1.63 -0.28
N THR A 82 17.03 -0.58 -0.80
CA THR A 82 15.61 -0.58 -1.16
C THR A 82 15.39 -0.19 -2.62
N MET A 83 14.26 -0.63 -3.17
CA MET A 83 13.77 -0.23 -4.49
C MET A 83 12.29 0.11 -4.36
N GLU A 84 11.82 1.06 -5.15
CA GLU A 84 10.41 1.39 -5.29
C GLU A 84 10.01 1.41 -6.76
N ILE A 85 8.86 0.84 -7.07
CA ILE A 85 8.26 0.81 -8.41
C ILE A 85 6.91 1.50 -8.34
N GLY A 86 6.83 2.68 -8.99
CA GLY A 86 5.74 3.63 -8.82
C GLY A 86 6.03 4.61 -7.67
N VAL A 87 6.04 5.90 -7.96
CA VAL A 87 6.50 6.91 -6.98
C VAL A 87 5.46 8.01 -6.76
N TYR A 88 4.64 8.29 -7.77
CA TYR A 88 3.65 9.38 -7.78
C TYR A 88 4.25 10.70 -7.26
N THR A 89 3.78 11.23 -6.10
CA THR A 89 4.33 12.46 -5.49
C THR A 89 5.51 12.19 -4.54
N GLY A 90 5.80 10.92 -4.26
CA GLY A 90 6.97 10.50 -3.48
C GLY A 90 6.72 10.32 -1.98
N TYR A 91 5.47 10.19 -1.52
CA TYR A 91 5.20 10.05 -0.09
C TYR A 91 5.79 8.76 0.50
N SER A 92 5.56 7.61 -0.13
CA SER A 92 6.17 6.32 0.23
C SER A 92 7.70 6.33 0.09
N LEU A 93 8.20 6.95 -1.00
CA LEU A 93 9.64 7.10 -1.21
C LEU A 93 10.31 7.93 -0.11
N LEU A 94 9.68 9.03 0.30
CA LEU A 94 10.18 9.88 1.39
C LEU A 94 10.14 9.14 2.74
N ALA A 95 9.05 8.40 3.03
CA ALA A 95 8.95 7.56 4.22
C ALA A 95 10.08 6.53 4.27
N THR A 96 10.35 5.88 3.14
CA THR A 96 11.47 4.94 2.98
C THR A 96 12.82 5.63 3.19
N ALA A 97 13.06 6.75 2.54
CA ALA A 97 14.34 7.46 2.64
C ALA A 97 14.65 7.93 4.07
N LEU A 98 13.65 8.43 4.78
CA LEU A 98 13.79 8.87 6.19
C LEU A 98 13.95 7.70 7.17
N ALA A 99 13.56 6.49 6.78
CA ALA A 99 13.69 5.29 7.60
C ALA A 99 15.05 4.59 7.46
N LEU A 100 15.73 4.78 6.32
CA LEU A 100 17.03 4.15 6.06
C LEU A 100 18.15 4.77 6.90
N PRO A 101 19.18 3.98 7.28
CA PRO A 101 20.38 4.48 7.90
C PRO A 101 21.23 5.31 6.93
N GLU A 102 22.14 6.16 7.44
CA GLU A 102 23.02 7.02 6.63
C GLU A 102 23.90 6.25 5.63
N ASP A 103 24.24 4.99 5.94
CA ASP A 103 25.03 4.10 5.09
C ASP A 103 24.20 3.31 4.06
N GLY A 104 22.93 3.63 3.91
CA GLY A 104 22.03 3.01 2.91
C GLY A 104 22.54 3.20 1.49
N LYS A 105 22.56 2.15 0.67
CA LYS A 105 23.12 2.16 -0.71
C LYS A 105 22.09 1.71 -1.73
N LYS A 106 22.23 2.23 -2.97
CA LYS A 106 21.55 1.64 -4.14
C LYS A 106 22.26 0.36 -4.53
N ALA A 107 21.54 -0.74 -4.66
CA ALA A 107 22.08 -2.09 -4.77
C ALA A 107 21.89 -2.72 -6.15
N CYS A 108 22.61 -3.83 -6.40
CA CYS A 108 22.58 -4.70 -7.58
C CYS A 108 21.77 -5.97 -7.33
N HIS A 109 21.61 -6.84 -8.36
CA HIS A 109 20.86 -8.11 -8.33
C HIS A 109 21.07 -8.94 -7.05
N GLY A 110 19.97 -9.46 -6.49
CA GLY A 110 19.97 -10.33 -5.32
C GLY A 110 20.38 -9.67 -4.01
N SER A 111 20.29 -8.34 -3.94
CA SER A 111 20.84 -7.57 -2.84
C SER A 111 19.86 -6.60 -2.18
N TYR A 112 18.62 -6.50 -2.70
CA TYR A 112 17.62 -5.63 -2.09
C TYR A 112 17.07 -6.26 -0.81
N ASP A 113 17.06 -5.47 0.25
CA ASP A 113 16.46 -5.84 1.53
C ASP A 113 14.94 -5.71 1.46
N PHE A 114 14.49 -4.67 0.76
CA PHE A 114 13.08 -4.36 0.59
C PHE A 114 12.79 -3.78 -0.80
N ILE A 115 11.70 -4.23 -1.41
CA ILE A 115 11.18 -3.69 -2.67
C ILE A 115 9.71 -3.35 -2.45
N PHE A 116 9.32 -2.10 -2.73
CA PHE A 116 7.92 -1.67 -2.69
C PHE A 116 7.37 -1.52 -4.10
N VAL A 117 6.17 -2.05 -4.35
CA VAL A 117 5.52 -2.04 -5.66
C VAL A 117 4.14 -1.38 -5.54
N ASP A 118 4.04 -0.15 -6.04
CA ASP A 118 2.80 0.62 -6.15
C ASP A 118 2.72 1.28 -7.53
N ALA A 119 2.48 0.48 -8.55
CA ALA A 119 2.45 0.90 -9.95
C ALA A 119 1.18 0.42 -10.68
N ASP A 120 1.26 0.24 -11.99
CA ASP A 120 0.22 -0.29 -12.84
C ASP A 120 -0.08 -1.77 -12.53
N LYS A 121 -1.30 -2.05 -12.06
CA LYS A 121 -1.69 -3.35 -11.47
C LYS A 121 -1.71 -4.48 -12.50
N ASP A 122 -1.92 -4.19 -13.77
CA ASP A 122 -1.87 -5.16 -14.87
C ASP A 122 -0.46 -5.69 -15.16
N ASN A 123 0.58 -5.02 -14.64
CA ASN A 123 1.97 -5.46 -14.74
C ASN A 123 2.55 -6.11 -13.46
N TYR A 124 1.81 -6.18 -12.37
CA TYR A 124 2.32 -6.68 -11.09
C TYR A 124 2.90 -8.10 -11.17
N ILE A 125 2.28 -9.02 -11.92
CA ILE A 125 2.82 -10.37 -12.14
C ILE A 125 4.15 -10.31 -12.92
N ASN A 126 4.26 -9.42 -13.90
CA ASN A 126 5.49 -9.25 -14.67
C ASN A 126 6.61 -8.66 -13.81
N TYR A 127 6.27 -7.75 -12.90
CA TYR A 127 7.21 -7.27 -11.89
C TYR A 127 7.64 -8.41 -10.98
N HIS A 128 6.71 -9.20 -10.43
CA HIS A 128 7.04 -10.29 -9.51
C HIS A 128 8.06 -11.27 -10.09
N LYS A 129 7.88 -11.68 -11.35
CA LYS A 129 8.81 -12.59 -12.05
C LYS A 129 10.25 -12.09 -12.09
N ARG A 130 10.48 -10.78 -12.02
CA ARG A 130 11.80 -10.16 -12.04
C ARG A 130 12.30 -9.81 -10.65
N LEU A 131 11.40 -9.33 -9.78
CA LEU A 131 11.74 -8.82 -8.45
C LEU A 131 12.17 -9.93 -7.50
N ILE A 132 11.65 -11.15 -7.69
CA ILE A 132 12.04 -12.30 -6.90
C ILE A 132 13.55 -12.61 -7.01
N ASP A 133 14.16 -12.32 -8.15
CA ASP A 133 15.60 -12.51 -8.37
C ASP A 133 16.43 -11.32 -7.87
N LEU A 134 15.81 -10.15 -7.72
CA LEU A 134 16.46 -8.91 -7.25
C LEU A 134 16.46 -8.80 -5.73
N VAL A 135 15.40 -9.26 -5.07
CA VAL A 135 15.35 -9.29 -3.60
C VAL A 135 16.25 -10.41 -3.08
N LYS A 136 16.98 -10.15 -1.99
CA LYS A 136 17.82 -11.18 -1.36
C LYS A 136 16.97 -12.28 -0.69
N VAL A 137 17.53 -13.45 -0.47
CA VAL A 137 16.91 -14.44 0.43
C VAL A 137 16.79 -13.83 1.83
N GLY A 138 15.60 -13.91 2.41
CA GLY A 138 15.24 -13.23 3.65
C GLY A 138 14.77 -11.76 3.47
N GLY A 139 14.95 -11.16 2.28
CA GLY A 139 14.41 -9.86 1.94
C GLY A 139 12.91 -9.90 1.63
N VAL A 140 12.28 -8.73 1.55
CA VAL A 140 10.83 -8.58 1.46
C VAL A 140 10.44 -7.76 0.25
N ILE A 141 9.40 -8.21 -0.47
CA ILE A 141 8.68 -7.41 -1.47
C ILE A 141 7.32 -7.04 -0.87
N GLY A 142 6.96 -5.76 -0.87
CA GLY A 142 5.64 -5.26 -0.50
C GLY A 142 4.86 -4.86 -1.75
N TYR A 143 3.67 -5.44 -1.95
CA TYR A 143 2.74 -5.06 -3.02
C TYR A 143 1.59 -4.25 -2.44
N ASP A 144 1.41 -3.02 -2.89
CA ASP A 144 0.28 -2.17 -2.49
C ASP A 144 -0.99 -2.48 -3.28
N ASN A 145 -2.12 -2.09 -2.72
CA ASN A 145 -3.48 -2.20 -3.25
C ASN A 145 -3.94 -3.64 -3.52
N THR A 146 -3.46 -4.60 -2.75
CA THR A 146 -3.79 -6.02 -2.93
C THR A 146 -5.21 -6.39 -2.50
N LEU A 147 -5.93 -5.50 -1.79
CA LEU A 147 -7.35 -5.65 -1.48
C LEU A 147 -8.26 -4.78 -2.37
N TRP A 148 -7.69 -3.86 -3.13
CA TRP A 148 -8.31 -3.08 -4.19
C TRP A 148 -9.72 -2.56 -3.84
N ASN A 149 -9.78 -1.67 -2.85
CA ASN A 149 -11.03 -1.12 -2.30
C ASN A 149 -12.02 -2.19 -1.81
N GLY A 150 -11.54 -3.35 -1.35
CA GLY A 150 -12.38 -4.48 -0.96
C GLY A 150 -13.00 -5.25 -2.12
N SER A 151 -12.84 -4.80 -3.36
CA SER A 151 -13.48 -5.38 -4.54
C SER A 151 -13.08 -6.84 -4.81
N VAL A 152 -11.92 -7.28 -4.31
CA VAL A 152 -11.46 -8.68 -4.43
C VAL A 152 -12.40 -9.67 -3.73
N ALA A 153 -13.17 -9.21 -2.72
CA ALA A 153 -14.14 -10.02 -1.98
C ALA A 153 -15.58 -9.90 -2.53
N GLU A 154 -15.83 -8.95 -3.42
CA GLU A 154 -17.16 -8.71 -3.98
C GLU A 154 -17.51 -9.74 -5.07
N PRO A 155 -18.81 -10.07 -5.28
CA PRO A 155 -19.26 -10.85 -6.43
C PRO A 155 -18.85 -10.23 -7.76
N ALA A 156 -18.68 -11.05 -8.80
CA ALA A 156 -18.22 -10.59 -10.12
C ALA A 156 -19.17 -9.58 -10.77
N ASP A 157 -20.46 -9.65 -10.47
CA ASP A 157 -21.53 -8.78 -10.97
C ASP A 157 -21.85 -7.59 -10.06
N ALA A 158 -21.16 -7.46 -8.91
CA ALA A 158 -21.35 -6.33 -8.00
C ALA A 158 -21.15 -4.99 -8.70
N PRO A 159 -21.93 -3.95 -8.39
CA PRO A 159 -21.76 -2.64 -8.96
C PRO A 159 -20.42 -2.01 -8.52
N MET A 160 -19.55 -1.72 -9.47
CA MET A 160 -18.24 -1.09 -9.20
C MET A 160 -17.91 -0.06 -10.28
N ARG A 161 -17.07 0.91 -9.92
CA ARG A 161 -16.50 1.87 -10.88
C ARG A 161 -15.71 1.12 -11.97
N LYS A 162 -15.74 1.59 -13.21
CA LYS A 162 -15.04 0.96 -14.36
C LYS A 162 -13.56 0.71 -14.07
N TYR A 163 -12.88 1.68 -13.45
CA TYR A 163 -11.48 1.60 -13.06
C TYR A 163 -11.23 0.47 -12.04
N VAL A 164 -12.07 0.35 -11.00
CA VAL A 164 -11.96 -0.70 -9.99
C VAL A 164 -12.15 -2.07 -10.65
N ARG A 165 -13.19 -2.22 -11.47
CA ARG A 165 -13.48 -3.46 -12.20
C ARG A 165 -12.34 -3.87 -13.13
N TYR A 166 -11.75 -2.91 -13.86
CA TYR A 166 -10.67 -3.20 -14.81
C TYR A 166 -9.44 -3.84 -14.12
N TYR A 167 -8.99 -3.27 -13.01
CA TYR A 167 -7.78 -3.77 -12.33
C TYR A 167 -8.05 -4.92 -11.35
N ARG A 168 -9.30 -5.14 -10.93
CA ARG A 168 -9.68 -6.18 -9.96
C ARG A 168 -9.14 -7.55 -10.31
N ASP A 169 -9.34 -7.98 -11.54
CA ASP A 169 -8.98 -9.33 -11.98
C ASP A 169 -7.45 -9.51 -11.98
N PHE A 170 -6.69 -8.50 -12.36
CA PHE A 170 -5.22 -8.51 -12.28
C PHE A 170 -4.72 -8.60 -10.84
N VAL A 171 -5.34 -7.88 -9.90
CA VAL A 171 -5.01 -7.95 -8.48
C VAL A 171 -5.34 -9.34 -7.92
N MET A 172 -6.49 -9.91 -8.27
CA MET A 172 -6.87 -11.27 -7.86
C MET A 172 -5.92 -12.33 -8.44
N GLU A 173 -5.47 -12.16 -9.67
CA GLU A 173 -4.50 -13.04 -10.31
C GLU A 173 -3.13 -12.96 -9.61
N LEU A 174 -2.65 -11.74 -9.30
CA LEU A 174 -1.46 -11.54 -8.48
C LEU A 174 -1.59 -12.26 -7.14
N ASN A 175 -2.66 -12.01 -6.39
CA ASN A 175 -2.85 -12.60 -5.06
C ASN A 175 -2.80 -14.13 -5.09
N LYS A 176 -3.39 -14.75 -6.12
CA LYS A 176 -3.31 -16.20 -6.33
C LYS A 176 -1.90 -16.66 -6.67
N ALA A 177 -1.21 -15.92 -7.53
CA ALA A 177 0.17 -16.24 -7.93
C ALA A 177 1.12 -16.17 -6.73
N LEU A 178 1.01 -15.11 -5.91
CA LEU A 178 1.81 -14.96 -4.69
C LEU A 178 1.54 -16.09 -3.69
N ALA A 179 0.28 -16.45 -3.48
CA ALA A 179 -0.09 -17.53 -2.57
C ALA A 179 0.41 -18.91 -3.03
N ALA A 180 0.63 -19.09 -4.33
CA ALA A 180 1.10 -20.35 -4.92
C ALA A 180 2.63 -20.40 -5.12
N ASP A 181 3.36 -19.31 -4.93
CA ASP A 181 4.80 -19.26 -5.17
C ASP A 181 5.57 -19.92 -3.99
N PRO A 182 6.24 -21.06 -4.19
CA PRO A 182 6.94 -21.75 -3.12
C PRO A 182 8.25 -21.07 -2.68
N ARG A 183 8.68 -20.02 -3.36
CA ARG A 183 9.91 -19.28 -3.06
C ARG A 183 9.71 -18.19 -1.99
N ILE A 184 8.44 -17.93 -1.60
CA ILE A 184 8.08 -16.86 -0.67
C ILE A 184 7.15 -17.34 0.43
N GLU A 185 7.24 -16.66 1.56
CA GLU A 185 6.20 -16.61 2.60
C GLU A 185 5.43 -15.31 2.46
N ILE A 186 4.12 -15.34 2.60
CA ILE A 186 3.27 -14.15 2.41
C ILE A 186 2.50 -13.77 3.67
N CYS A 187 2.24 -12.47 3.81
CA CYS A 187 1.33 -11.91 4.79
C CYS A 187 0.56 -10.76 4.16
N MET A 188 -0.76 -10.87 4.06
CA MET A 188 -1.63 -9.80 3.56
C MET A 188 -2.22 -9.02 4.74
N LEU A 189 -2.03 -7.71 4.74
CA LEU A 189 -2.42 -6.81 5.83
C LEU A 189 -3.43 -5.78 5.32
N PRO A 190 -4.46 -5.43 6.12
CA PRO A 190 -5.44 -4.39 5.77
C PRO A 190 -4.94 -2.99 6.16
N VAL A 191 -3.73 -2.64 5.72
CA VAL A 191 -3.15 -1.31 5.87
C VAL A 191 -3.30 -0.60 4.53
N GLY A 192 -3.70 0.67 4.53
CA GLY A 192 -4.04 1.38 3.29
C GLY A 192 -5.14 0.66 2.51
N ASP A 193 -4.90 0.40 1.24
CA ASP A 193 -5.78 -0.39 0.36
C ASP A 193 -5.36 -1.88 0.27
N GLY A 194 -4.72 -2.37 1.33
CA GLY A 194 -4.19 -3.72 1.44
C GLY A 194 -2.76 -3.84 0.93
N ILE A 195 -1.87 -4.24 1.80
CA ILE A 195 -0.47 -4.53 1.45
C ILE A 195 -0.17 -6.02 1.63
N THR A 196 0.42 -6.65 0.62
CA THR A 196 0.93 -8.02 0.72
C THR A 196 2.44 -8.01 0.83
N LEU A 197 2.95 -8.49 1.96
CA LEU A 197 4.38 -8.71 2.16
C LEU A 197 4.75 -10.12 1.69
N CYS A 198 5.80 -10.21 0.88
CA CYS A 198 6.34 -11.45 0.35
C CYS A 198 7.80 -11.56 0.80
N ARG A 199 8.11 -12.44 1.75
CA ARG A 199 9.47 -12.70 2.21
C ARG A 199 10.08 -13.81 1.35
N ARG A 200 11.19 -13.56 0.68
CA ARG A 200 11.90 -14.57 -0.10
C ARG A 200 12.55 -15.59 0.82
N ILE A 201 12.33 -16.89 0.57
CA ILE A 201 12.91 -18.01 1.33
C ILE A 201 13.89 -18.86 0.54
N SER A 202 13.86 -18.79 -0.81
CA SER A 202 14.78 -19.51 -1.68
C SER A 202 15.08 -18.75 -2.98
#